data_b70f61fb2372190c714cbf4aa6514512
#
_entry.id   b70f61fb2372190c714cbf4aa6514512
#
_cell.length_a   1.000
_cell.length_b   1.000
_cell.length_c   1.000
_cell.angle_alpha   90.00
_cell.angle_beta   90.00
_cell.angle_gamma   90.00
#
_symmetry.space_group_name_H-M   'P 1'
#
loop_
_entity.id
_entity.type
_entity.pdbx_description
1 polymer ?
#
loop_
_entity_poly.entity_id
_entity_poly.type
_entity_poly.pdbx_seq_one_letter_code
_entity_poly.pdbx_strand_id
1 'polypeptide(L)'
;MKKLYLLLLVSLLPVFAMSQEDDIKWYFNLSEIPIYAERPIKEIGVQRTQFDSIVLKENIALSVADVLTFNTSIFVKNYGRATLSTVAFRGTSASHTQVSWNGMKINSPMLGMTDFSMIPSYFIDDAVLLHGTSSVNETGGGLGGSVQLSTEPAKADGFGMQYIQGVGSFKTFDEFLRLTYGNERWQTSTRVVYSSSPNDYKYRNHDKKENIYDEDMNIIDQYYPIERNRSGAFKDFHFLQEAYYDIKKGDRFGFNAWYINSNRELAMLTVDYGDETEFENRQRENTLRSVMSWDHVKEDWKVGAKAGYIHTKRHPSRATIVSRRSTTCISCQAAIPT
;
A
#
# COMPACT_ATOMS: atom_id res chain seq x y z
N MET A 1 -22.13 -30.25 10.59
CA MET A 1 -21.00 -31.07 11.12
C MET A 1 -19.73 -30.96 10.27
N LYS A 2 -19.78 -31.02 8.93
CA LYS A 2 -18.56 -30.91 8.07
C LYS A 2 -17.79 -29.59 8.20
N LYS A 3 -18.46 -28.45 8.46
CA LYS A 3 -17.79 -27.14 8.63
C LYS A 3 -17.07 -26.99 9.98
N LEU A 4 -17.46 -27.77 11.00
CA LEU A 4 -16.82 -27.74 12.31
C LEU A 4 -15.48 -28.50 12.29
N TYR A 5 -15.37 -29.54 11.50
CA TYR A 5 -14.12 -30.31 11.32
C TYR A 5 -13.03 -29.52 10.56
N LEU A 6 -13.45 -28.66 9.62
CA LEU A 6 -12.51 -27.80 8.88
C LEU A 6 -11.90 -26.74 9.79
N LEU A 7 -12.68 -26.16 10.69
CA LEU A 7 -12.20 -25.19 11.69
C LEU A 7 -11.26 -25.86 12.72
N LEU A 8 -11.53 -27.09 13.11
CA LEU A 8 -10.69 -27.87 14.02
C LEU A 8 -9.37 -28.29 13.35
N LEU A 9 -9.38 -28.58 12.05
CA LEU A 9 -8.19 -28.94 11.29
C LEU A 9 -7.26 -27.73 11.13
N VAL A 10 -7.81 -26.53 10.92
CA VAL A 10 -7.03 -25.28 10.81
C VAL A 10 -6.46 -24.85 12.17
N SER A 11 -7.14 -25.15 13.28
CA SER A 11 -6.64 -24.83 14.62
C SER A 11 -5.52 -25.77 15.11
N LEU A 12 -5.37 -26.94 14.50
CA LEU A 12 -4.30 -27.91 14.84
C LEU A 12 -2.99 -27.66 14.08
N LEU A 13 -2.99 -26.83 13.01
CA LEU A 13 -1.79 -26.53 12.24
C LEU A 13 -0.65 -25.85 13.05
N PRO A 14 -0.91 -24.98 14.06
CA PRO A 14 0.17 -24.36 14.82
C PRO A 14 0.85 -25.33 15.82
N VAL A 15 0.25 -26.47 16.14
CA VAL A 15 0.82 -27.39 17.15
C VAL A 15 1.99 -28.21 16.59
N PHE A 16 2.08 -28.37 15.27
CA PHE A 16 3.20 -29.11 14.65
C PHE A 16 4.41 -28.25 14.28
N ALA A 17 4.33 -26.91 14.47
CA ALA A 17 5.43 -26.00 14.14
C ALA A 17 6.42 -25.75 15.29
N MET A 18 6.21 -26.36 16.45
CA MET A 18 7.12 -26.20 17.61
C MET A 18 7.97 -27.46 17.82
N SER A 19 8.92 -27.73 16.96
CA SER A 19 10.09 -28.56 17.30
C SER A 19 11.14 -28.50 16.21
N GLN A 20 11.98 -27.48 16.29
CA GLN A 20 13.41 -27.59 15.95
C GLN A 20 14.11 -26.40 16.60
N GLU A 21 14.68 -26.59 17.76
CA GLU A 21 15.76 -25.78 18.28
C GLU A 21 17.01 -26.15 17.44
N ASP A 22 17.16 -25.45 16.31
CA ASP A 22 18.46 -25.36 15.67
C ASP A 22 19.18 -24.18 16.31
N ASP A 23 20.30 -24.46 16.96
CA ASP A 23 21.27 -23.48 17.45
C ASP A 23 21.58 -22.48 16.33
N ILE A 24 20.90 -21.35 16.31
CA ILE A 24 21.17 -20.24 15.39
C ILE A 24 22.49 -19.62 15.85
N LYS A 25 23.59 -20.15 15.34
CA LYS A 25 24.89 -19.50 15.43
C LYS A 25 24.85 -18.25 14.55
N TRP A 26 24.64 -17.12 15.17
CA TRP A 26 24.76 -15.80 14.53
C TRP A 26 26.23 -15.53 14.21
N TYR A 27 26.69 -16.05 13.07
CA TYR A 27 27.98 -15.61 12.51
C TYR A 27 27.71 -14.35 11.68
N PHE A 28 27.84 -13.18 12.31
CA PHE A 28 27.98 -11.93 11.60
C PHE A 28 29.42 -11.85 11.06
N ASN A 29 29.68 -12.42 9.91
CA ASN A 29 30.83 -12.06 9.13
C ASN A 29 30.53 -10.70 8.48
N LEU A 30 30.77 -9.64 9.23
CA LEU A 30 30.81 -8.28 8.72
C LEU A 30 32.13 -8.12 7.96
N SER A 31 32.20 -8.63 6.72
CA SER A 31 33.15 -8.10 5.77
C SER A 31 32.75 -6.65 5.51
N GLU A 32 33.64 -5.71 5.82
CA GLU A 32 33.47 -4.31 5.41
C GLU A 32 33.30 -4.30 3.90
N ILE A 33 32.05 -4.16 3.44
CA ILE A 33 31.79 -3.83 2.06
C ILE A 33 31.85 -2.30 2.02
N PRO A 34 32.90 -1.70 1.44
CA PRO A 34 32.93 -0.26 1.24
C PRO A 34 31.79 0.09 0.29
N ILE A 35 30.69 0.61 0.83
CA ILE A 35 29.58 1.12 0.04
C ILE A 35 29.98 2.49 -0.47
N TYR A 36 30.58 2.55 -1.64
CA TYR A 36 30.72 3.79 -2.39
C TYR A 36 29.33 4.13 -2.98
N ALA A 37 28.50 4.79 -2.20
CA ALA A 37 27.24 5.31 -2.68
C ALA A 37 27.50 6.64 -3.39
N GLU A 38 27.84 6.61 -4.66
CA GLU A 38 27.75 7.79 -5.50
C GLU A 38 26.28 8.13 -5.71
N ARG A 39 25.88 9.34 -5.32
CA ARG A 39 24.52 9.82 -5.65
C ARG A 39 24.41 9.90 -7.16
N PRO A 40 23.39 9.29 -7.78
CA PRO A 40 23.15 9.47 -9.19
C PRO A 40 23.10 10.98 -9.50
N ILE A 41 23.72 11.42 -10.58
CA ILE A 41 23.75 12.83 -11.03
C ILE A 41 22.33 13.43 -11.03
N LYS A 42 21.33 12.60 -11.30
CA LYS A 42 19.90 12.93 -11.30
C LYS A 42 19.35 13.40 -9.95
N GLU A 43 20.02 13.05 -8.86
CA GLU A 43 19.58 13.37 -7.48
C GLU A 43 20.46 14.48 -6.85
N ILE A 44 21.40 15.04 -7.59
CA ILE A 44 22.23 16.16 -7.13
C ILE A 44 21.31 17.38 -6.93
N GLY A 45 21.30 17.92 -5.71
CA GLY A 45 20.48 19.07 -5.33
C GLY A 45 19.08 18.72 -4.82
N VAL A 46 18.69 17.45 -4.78
CA VAL A 46 17.43 16.99 -4.22
C VAL A 46 17.66 16.34 -2.86
N GLN A 47 16.91 16.76 -1.84
CA GLN A 47 16.91 16.08 -0.56
C GLN A 47 16.22 14.73 -0.72
N ARG A 48 16.94 13.65 -0.37
CA ARG A 48 16.42 12.28 -0.39
C ARG A 48 16.22 11.77 1.02
N THR A 49 15.06 11.18 1.27
CA THR A 49 14.78 10.39 2.47
C THR A 49 14.44 8.96 2.04
N GLN A 50 15.20 8.00 2.50
CA GLN A 50 14.98 6.58 2.20
C GLN A 50 14.54 5.89 3.48
N PHE A 51 13.55 5.01 3.37
CA PHE A 51 13.14 4.16 4.47
C PHE A 51 14.02 2.91 4.50
N ASP A 52 14.39 2.52 5.70
CA ASP A 52 14.94 1.19 5.89
C ASP A 52 13.85 0.14 5.61
N SER A 53 14.22 -0.89 4.88
CA SER A 53 13.35 -2.04 4.61
C SER A 53 12.82 -2.69 5.89
N ILE A 54 13.54 -2.56 7.00
CA ILE A 54 13.12 -3.03 8.33
C ILE A 54 11.86 -2.30 8.77
N VAL A 55 11.79 -0.98 8.63
CA VAL A 55 10.62 -0.18 9.02
C VAL A 55 9.36 -0.63 8.29
N LEU A 56 9.48 -0.94 6.99
CA LEU A 56 8.36 -1.44 6.20
C LEU A 56 7.92 -2.85 6.63
N LYS A 57 8.88 -3.71 6.98
CA LYS A 57 8.62 -5.09 7.43
C LYS A 57 8.04 -5.18 8.83
N GLU A 58 8.44 -4.30 9.74
CA GLU A 58 7.89 -4.25 11.10
C GLU A 58 6.45 -3.71 11.11
N ASN A 59 6.08 -2.91 10.10
CA ASN A 59 4.77 -2.27 9.99
C ASN A 59 3.88 -2.88 8.91
N ILE A 60 3.92 -4.20 8.74
CA ILE A 60 3.22 -4.93 7.66
C ILE A 60 1.70 -4.77 7.68
N ALA A 61 1.10 -4.56 8.84
CA ALA A 61 -0.34 -4.36 8.98
C ALA A 61 -0.79 -2.93 8.67
N LEU A 62 0.16 -2.03 8.43
CA LEU A 62 -0.10 -0.63 8.13
C LEU A 62 -0.10 -0.37 6.62
N SER A 63 -0.73 0.73 6.23
CA SER A 63 -0.54 1.28 4.88
C SER A 63 0.76 2.08 4.79
N VAL A 64 1.23 2.33 3.57
CA VAL A 64 2.37 3.23 3.36
C VAL A 64 2.06 4.65 3.89
N ALA A 65 0.78 5.09 3.88
CA ALA A 65 0.38 6.36 4.49
C ALA A 65 0.73 6.42 5.98
N ASP A 66 0.44 5.35 6.73
CA ASP A 66 0.70 5.29 8.16
C ASP A 66 2.20 5.26 8.44
N VAL A 67 2.96 4.47 7.66
CA VAL A 67 4.43 4.42 7.77
C VAL A 67 5.04 5.79 7.52
N LEU A 68 4.57 6.52 6.51
CA LEU A 68 5.01 7.88 6.21
C LEU A 68 4.70 8.84 7.37
N THR A 69 3.51 8.73 7.96
CA THR A 69 3.08 9.59 9.08
C THR A 69 3.97 9.43 10.31
N PHE A 70 4.34 8.19 10.63
CA PHE A 70 5.12 7.92 11.84
C PHE A 70 6.63 8.16 11.68
N ASN A 71 7.13 8.09 10.44
CA ASN A 71 8.57 8.09 10.20
C ASN A 71 9.07 9.30 9.42
N THR A 72 8.21 10.25 9.05
CA THR A 72 8.62 11.44 8.27
C THR A 72 7.95 12.72 8.76
N SER A 73 8.53 13.85 8.37
CA SER A 73 7.93 15.18 8.56
C SER A 73 7.00 15.61 7.42
N ILE A 74 6.63 14.68 6.52
CA ILE A 74 5.74 14.98 5.41
C ILE A 74 4.30 15.04 5.91
N PHE A 75 3.55 15.98 5.40
CA PHE A 75 2.15 16.08 5.73
C PHE A 75 1.34 14.96 5.04
N VAL A 76 0.78 14.08 5.86
CA VAL A 76 -0.14 13.03 5.42
C VAL A 76 -1.54 13.38 5.92
N LYS A 77 -2.44 13.65 4.99
CA LYS A 77 -3.85 13.84 5.30
C LYS A 77 -4.52 12.48 5.28
N ASN A 78 -4.91 11.99 6.44
CA ASN A 78 -5.52 10.69 6.64
C ASN A 78 -6.88 10.85 7.33
N TYR A 79 -7.92 10.23 6.79
CA TYR A 79 -9.28 10.27 7.33
C TYR A 79 -9.66 9.01 8.12
N GLY A 80 -8.69 8.16 8.43
CA GLY A 80 -8.86 6.91 9.15
C GLY A 80 -8.52 5.68 8.30
N ARG A 81 -8.60 4.51 8.94
CA ARG A 81 -8.23 3.25 8.28
C ARG A 81 -9.11 2.98 7.06
N ALA A 82 -8.51 2.57 5.96
CA ALA A 82 -9.14 2.29 4.68
C ALA A 82 -9.96 3.44 4.07
N THR A 83 -9.71 4.67 4.52
CA THR A 83 -10.23 5.88 3.90
C THR A 83 -9.13 6.59 3.11
N LEU A 84 -9.50 7.62 2.36
CA LEU A 84 -8.55 8.35 1.54
C LEU A 84 -7.38 8.88 2.37
N SER A 85 -6.15 8.52 1.97
CA SER A 85 -4.92 9.04 2.55
C SER A 85 -4.05 9.66 1.48
N THR A 86 -3.74 10.93 1.62
CA THR A 86 -2.95 11.69 0.63
C THR A 86 -1.72 12.30 1.26
N VAL A 87 -0.66 12.43 0.45
CA VAL A 87 0.64 12.95 0.84
C VAL A 87 0.91 14.26 0.14
N ALA A 88 1.37 15.25 0.89
CA ALA A 88 1.75 16.55 0.38
C ALA A 88 3.12 17.00 0.92
N PHE A 89 3.99 17.48 0.04
CA PHE A 89 5.29 18.00 0.39
C PHE A 89 5.25 19.52 0.56
N ARG A 90 5.85 20.05 1.62
CA ARG A 90 6.11 21.49 1.81
C ARG A 90 4.90 22.38 1.54
N GLY A 91 3.71 21.98 1.98
CA GLY A 91 2.48 22.76 1.80
C GLY A 91 1.89 22.78 0.38
N THR A 92 2.39 21.94 -0.52
CA THR A 92 1.78 21.79 -1.85
C THR A 92 0.52 20.93 -1.79
N SER A 93 -0.26 20.90 -2.88
CA SER A 93 -1.39 19.98 -3.00
C SER A 93 -0.94 18.53 -3.19
N ALA A 94 -1.75 17.58 -2.76
CA ALA A 94 -1.52 16.15 -2.99
C ALA A 94 -1.41 15.78 -4.49
N SER A 95 -2.05 16.54 -5.38
CA SER A 95 -1.92 16.38 -6.84
C SER A 95 -0.55 16.80 -7.39
N HIS A 96 0.22 17.56 -6.62
CA HIS A 96 1.59 17.95 -6.95
C HIS A 96 2.63 16.94 -6.43
N THR A 97 2.20 15.89 -5.74
CA THR A 97 3.04 14.78 -5.32
C THR A 97 2.99 13.68 -6.37
N GLN A 98 4.12 13.39 -6.97
CA GLN A 98 4.21 12.26 -7.90
C GLN A 98 4.50 10.98 -7.15
N VAL A 99 3.81 9.91 -7.52
CA VAL A 99 4.04 8.58 -6.93
C VAL A 99 4.34 7.59 -8.02
N SER A 100 5.41 6.84 -7.87
CA SER A 100 5.79 5.77 -8.79
C SER A 100 5.94 4.44 -8.06
N TRP A 101 5.61 3.36 -8.76
CA TRP A 101 5.87 1.99 -8.34
C TRP A 101 6.70 1.28 -9.41
N ASN A 102 7.87 0.78 -9.03
CA ASN A 102 8.87 0.20 -9.95
C ASN A 102 9.20 1.10 -11.16
N GLY A 103 9.16 2.42 -10.96
CA GLY A 103 9.39 3.43 -11.99
C GLY A 103 8.17 3.77 -12.85
N MET A 104 7.01 3.15 -12.61
CA MET A 104 5.76 3.48 -13.28
C MET A 104 4.92 4.43 -12.42
N LYS A 105 4.47 5.54 -12.99
CA LYS A 105 3.58 6.51 -12.31
C LYS A 105 2.23 5.85 -11.98
N ILE A 106 1.80 5.94 -10.72
CA ILE A 106 0.56 5.33 -10.23
C ILE A 106 -0.48 6.35 -9.75
N ASN A 107 -0.25 7.65 -9.94
CA ASN A 107 -1.25 8.67 -9.66
C ASN A 107 -2.52 8.42 -10.49
N SER A 108 -3.68 8.59 -9.85
CA SER A 108 -4.97 8.49 -10.54
C SER A 108 -5.07 9.50 -11.67
N PRO A 109 -5.35 9.09 -12.92
CA PRO A 109 -5.52 10.02 -14.03
C PRO A 109 -6.68 11.01 -13.83
N MET A 110 -7.67 10.62 -13.02
CA MET A 110 -8.86 11.47 -12.75
C MET A 110 -8.62 12.49 -11.64
N LEU A 111 -7.91 12.08 -10.57
CA LEU A 111 -7.73 12.89 -9.37
C LEU A 111 -6.36 13.57 -9.32
N GLY A 112 -5.41 13.17 -10.16
CA GLY A 112 -4.03 13.64 -10.15
C GLY A 112 -3.22 13.16 -8.94
N MET A 113 -3.85 12.51 -7.95
CA MET A 113 -3.22 12.10 -6.70
C MET A 113 -3.30 10.58 -6.51
N THR A 114 -2.55 10.07 -5.55
CA THR A 114 -2.54 8.66 -5.14
C THR A 114 -3.18 8.52 -3.77
N ASP A 115 -4.04 7.52 -3.63
CA ASP A 115 -4.53 7.09 -2.33
C ASP A 115 -3.52 6.12 -1.70
N PHE A 116 -2.79 6.59 -0.72
CA PHE A 116 -1.76 5.79 -0.03
C PHE A 116 -2.34 4.76 0.93
N SER A 117 -3.61 4.87 1.31
CA SER A 117 -4.29 3.83 2.09
C SER A 117 -4.49 2.53 1.30
N MET A 118 -4.42 2.62 -0.04
CA MET A 118 -4.50 1.49 -0.98
C MET A 118 -3.15 0.82 -1.22
N ILE A 119 -2.11 1.23 -0.52
CA ILE A 119 -0.75 0.71 -0.69
C ILE A 119 -0.34 0.00 0.60
N PRO A 120 -0.46 -1.34 0.69
CA PRO A 120 0.02 -2.08 1.85
C PRO A 120 1.54 -1.97 1.95
N SER A 121 2.07 -1.68 3.14
CA SER A 121 3.52 -1.64 3.37
C SER A 121 4.19 -2.98 3.05
N TYR A 122 3.47 -4.09 3.27
CA TYR A 122 3.93 -5.46 2.98
C TYR A 122 4.28 -5.71 1.49
N PHE A 123 3.76 -4.87 0.57
CA PHE A 123 4.06 -4.98 -0.86
C PHE A 123 5.28 -4.17 -1.30
N ILE A 124 5.82 -3.35 -0.41
CA ILE A 124 6.90 -2.43 -0.71
C ILE A 124 8.16 -2.88 0.02
N ASP A 125 9.25 -3.03 -0.71
CA ASP A 125 10.55 -3.40 -0.13
C ASP A 125 11.45 -2.17 0.09
N ASP A 126 11.28 -1.11 -0.73
CA ASP A 126 12.00 0.15 -0.60
C ASP A 126 11.11 1.34 -0.94
N ALA A 127 11.21 2.39 -0.16
CA ALA A 127 10.47 3.63 -0.35
C ALA A 127 11.42 4.83 -0.23
N VAL A 128 11.50 5.61 -1.30
CA VAL A 128 12.34 6.79 -1.40
C VAL A 128 11.48 8.03 -1.60
N LEU A 129 11.74 9.04 -0.79
CA LEU A 129 11.12 10.34 -0.87
C LEU A 129 12.12 11.34 -1.45
N LEU A 130 11.75 11.98 -2.53
CA LEU A 130 12.53 13.06 -3.12
C LEU A 130 11.79 14.38 -2.86
N HIS A 131 12.45 15.28 -2.12
CA HIS A 131 11.88 16.55 -1.72
C HIS A 131 12.23 17.64 -2.73
N GLY A 132 11.24 18.33 -3.25
CA GLY A 132 11.43 19.42 -4.23
C GLY A 132 11.16 18.98 -5.66
N THR A 133 11.55 19.82 -6.60
CA THR A 133 11.33 19.57 -8.03
C THR A 133 12.29 18.52 -8.56
N SER A 134 11.96 17.25 -8.39
CA SER A 134 12.65 16.12 -9.04
C SER A 134 12.29 15.96 -10.53
N SER A 135 11.58 16.95 -11.06
CA SER A 135 10.90 16.92 -12.36
C SER A 135 11.80 16.75 -13.59
N VAL A 136 13.11 16.92 -13.46
CA VAL A 136 14.04 16.76 -14.60
C VAL A 136 14.13 15.29 -15.06
N ASN A 137 13.81 14.34 -14.19
CA ASN A 137 13.96 12.91 -14.46
C ASN A 137 12.66 12.12 -14.41
N GLU A 138 11.57 12.75 -13.99
CA GLU A 138 10.27 12.09 -13.88
C GLU A 138 9.30 12.72 -14.85
N THR A 139 8.79 11.92 -15.76
CA THR A 139 7.75 12.33 -16.71
C THR A 139 6.46 12.69 -15.96
N GLY A 140 6.30 13.97 -15.57
CA GLY A 140 5.00 14.40 -15.10
C GLY A 140 4.90 15.34 -13.89
N GLY A 141 5.92 16.14 -13.59
CA GLY A 141 5.68 17.41 -12.87
C GLY A 141 5.32 17.29 -11.39
N GLY A 142 6.12 16.62 -10.58
CA GLY A 142 6.03 16.72 -9.12
C GLY A 142 6.62 18.04 -8.62
N LEU A 143 5.80 19.10 -8.48
CA LEU A 143 6.26 20.40 -7.97
C LEU A 143 6.65 20.35 -6.49
N GLY A 144 5.99 19.51 -5.71
CA GLY A 144 6.24 19.37 -4.27
C GLY A 144 7.32 18.35 -3.94
N GLY A 145 7.35 17.28 -4.68
CA GLY A 145 8.24 16.13 -4.46
C GLY A 145 7.66 14.85 -5.06
N SER A 146 8.39 13.76 -4.89
CA SER A 146 7.95 12.44 -5.35
C SER A 146 8.16 11.35 -4.30
N VAL A 147 7.33 10.32 -4.39
CA VAL A 147 7.41 9.08 -3.63
C VAL A 147 7.68 7.95 -4.60
N GLN A 148 8.85 7.34 -4.49
CA GLN A 148 9.25 6.20 -5.31
C GLN A 148 9.13 4.94 -4.45
N LEU A 149 8.27 4.04 -4.88
CA LEU A 149 8.04 2.75 -4.24
C LEU A 149 8.61 1.66 -5.12
N SER A 150 9.34 0.73 -4.55
CA SER A 150 9.88 -0.39 -5.31
C SER A 150 9.73 -1.71 -4.57
N THR A 151 9.66 -2.76 -5.39
CA THR A 151 9.74 -4.13 -4.96
C THR A 151 11.07 -4.71 -5.41
N GLU A 152 11.67 -5.55 -4.58
CA GLU A 152 12.96 -6.16 -4.87
C GLU A 152 12.81 -7.68 -5.04
N PRO A 153 13.66 -8.28 -5.89
CA PRO A 153 13.72 -9.74 -5.99
C PRO A 153 13.94 -10.36 -4.62
N ALA A 154 13.12 -11.32 -4.26
CA ALA A 154 13.38 -12.14 -3.10
C ALA A 154 14.67 -12.93 -3.38
N LYS A 155 15.75 -12.62 -2.67
CA LYS A 155 17.00 -13.42 -2.73
C LYS A 155 16.76 -14.74 -2.00
N ALA A 156 15.92 -15.60 -2.58
CA ALA A 156 15.60 -16.90 -2.05
C ALA A 156 16.52 -17.95 -2.68
N ASP A 157 16.88 -18.98 -1.91
CA ASP A 157 17.46 -20.21 -2.40
C ASP A 157 16.48 -21.34 -2.03
N GLY A 158 15.83 -21.90 -3.06
CA GLY A 158 14.73 -22.84 -2.88
C GLY A 158 13.38 -22.18 -2.59
N PHE A 159 12.50 -22.94 -1.95
CA PHE A 159 11.13 -22.52 -1.62
C PHE A 159 11.07 -21.92 -0.21
N GLY A 160 10.39 -20.79 -0.09
CA GLY A 160 10.09 -20.14 1.19
C GLY A 160 8.62 -19.78 1.29
N MET A 161 8.07 -19.84 2.50
CA MET A 161 6.69 -19.44 2.81
C MET A 161 6.66 -18.64 4.09
N GLN A 162 5.93 -17.52 4.08
CA GLN A 162 5.63 -16.72 5.25
C GLN A 162 4.12 -16.46 5.29
N TYR A 163 3.49 -16.76 6.43
CA TYR A 163 2.09 -16.46 6.68
C TYR A 163 1.97 -15.69 8.00
N ILE A 164 1.22 -14.61 7.97
CA ILE A 164 0.99 -13.76 9.14
C ILE A 164 -0.50 -13.44 9.20
N GLN A 165 -1.07 -13.60 10.39
CA GLN A 165 -2.45 -13.28 10.68
C GLN A 165 -2.52 -12.19 11.73
N GLY A 166 -3.29 -11.14 11.46
CA GLY A 166 -3.58 -10.05 12.37
C GLY A 166 -5.05 -10.01 12.76
N VAL A 167 -5.31 -9.75 14.04
CA VAL A 167 -6.66 -9.52 14.57
C VAL A 167 -6.64 -8.22 15.34
N GLY A 168 -7.58 -7.33 15.04
CA GLY A 168 -7.65 -6.01 15.65
C GLY A 168 -9.05 -5.65 16.19
N SER A 169 -9.12 -4.47 16.80
CA SER A 169 -10.38 -3.89 17.28
C SER A 169 -11.40 -3.77 16.13
N PHE A 170 -12.69 -3.70 16.49
CA PHE A 170 -13.80 -3.56 15.53
C PHE A 170 -13.88 -4.69 14.50
N LYS A 171 -13.54 -5.92 14.95
CA LYS A 171 -13.53 -7.12 14.11
C LYS A 171 -12.63 -6.97 12.87
N THR A 172 -11.52 -6.30 13.04
CA THR A 172 -10.51 -6.19 12.01
C THR A 172 -9.78 -7.52 11.86
N PHE A 173 -9.62 -7.94 10.62
CA PHE A 173 -8.96 -9.17 10.25
C PHE A 173 -8.02 -8.91 9.09
N ASP A 174 -6.74 -9.23 9.29
CA ASP A 174 -5.68 -9.01 8.31
C ASP A 174 -4.96 -10.34 8.06
N GLU A 175 -4.79 -10.71 6.80
CA GLU A 175 -4.03 -11.89 6.38
C GLU A 175 -2.95 -11.50 5.39
N PHE A 176 -1.76 -12.02 5.62
CA PHE A 176 -0.58 -11.81 4.79
C PHE A 176 0.05 -13.13 4.44
N LEU A 177 0.24 -13.39 3.16
CA LEU A 177 0.93 -14.57 2.65
C LEU A 177 2.03 -14.12 1.70
N ARG A 178 3.22 -14.67 1.87
CA ARG A 178 4.32 -14.54 0.91
C ARG A 178 4.85 -15.93 0.59
N LEU A 179 4.90 -16.27 -0.67
CA LEU A 179 5.56 -17.45 -1.21
C LEU A 179 6.75 -16.98 -2.02
N THR A 180 7.90 -17.56 -1.80
CA THR A 180 9.12 -17.26 -2.54
C THR A 180 9.72 -18.54 -3.11
N TYR A 181 10.28 -18.42 -4.29
CA TYR A 181 11.09 -19.48 -4.86
C TYR A 181 12.25 -18.87 -5.62
N GLY A 182 13.43 -19.38 -5.42
CA GLY A 182 14.63 -18.91 -6.10
C GLY A 182 15.62 -20.00 -6.42
N ASN A 183 16.39 -19.76 -7.45
CA ASN A 183 17.59 -20.49 -7.81
C ASN A 183 18.57 -19.51 -8.47
N GLU A 184 19.69 -20.02 -9.04
CA GLU A 184 20.73 -19.19 -9.67
C GLU A 184 20.21 -18.25 -10.77
N ARG A 185 19.11 -18.58 -11.45
CA ARG A 185 18.58 -17.80 -12.57
C ARG A 185 17.20 -17.21 -12.34
N TRP A 186 16.36 -17.89 -11.56
CA TRP A 186 14.99 -17.50 -11.31
C TRP A 186 14.82 -17.01 -9.88
N GLN A 187 14.12 -15.89 -9.73
CA GLN A 187 13.64 -15.40 -8.46
C GLN A 187 12.16 -15.04 -8.63
N THR A 188 11.30 -15.62 -7.84
CA THR A 188 9.87 -15.31 -7.87
C THR A 188 9.32 -15.12 -6.47
N SER A 189 8.36 -14.20 -6.34
CA SER A 189 7.65 -13.92 -5.11
C SER A 189 6.18 -13.69 -5.42
N THR A 190 5.32 -14.36 -4.66
CA THR A 190 3.87 -14.12 -4.66
C THR A 190 3.49 -13.58 -3.31
N ARG A 191 2.85 -12.41 -3.26
CA ARG A 191 2.37 -11.79 -2.03
C ARG A 191 0.86 -11.59 -2.12
N VAL A 192 0.16 -11.98 -1.06
CA VAL A 192 -1.28 -11.79 -0.93
C VAL A 192 -1.56 -11.04 0.35
N VAL A 193 -2.43 -10.04 0.28
CA VAL A 193 -2.96 -9.34 1.44
C VAL A 193 -4.47 -9.35 1.35
N TYR A 194 -5.11 -9.77 2.42
CA TYR A 194 -6.54 -9.60 2.62
C TYR A 194 -6.76 -8.86 3.93
N SER A 195 -7.54 -7.80 3.88
CA SER A 195 -7.87 -6.99 5.05
C SER A 195 -9.35 -6.64 5.04
N SER A 196 -10.02 -6.82 6.19
CA SER A 196 -11.42 -6.49 6.33
C SER A 196 -11.77 -6.02 7.74
N SER A 197 -12.71 -5.09 7.81
CA SER A 197 -13.29 -4.65 9.08
C SER A 197 -14.66 -4.02 8.82
N PRO A 198 -15.67 -4.24 9.67
CA PRO A 198 -16.88 -3.43 9.72
C PRO A 198 -16.59 -2.02 10.27
N ASN A 199 -15.49 -1.83 11.01
CA ASN A 199 -15.05 -0.54 11.55
C ASN A 199 -16.17 0.21 12.29
N ASP A 200 -16.99 -0.52 13.05
CA ASP A 200 -18.23 -0.11 13.71
C ASP A 200 -18.00 0.43 15.13
N TYR A 201 -16.96 1.24 15.33
CA TYR A 201 -16.64 1.79 16.63
C TYR A 201 -17.75 2.69 17.19
N LYS A 202 -17.84 2.74 18.52
CA LYS A 202 -18.73 3.66 19.22
C LYS A 202 -18.00 4.98 19.44
N TYR A 203 -18.75 6.07 19.23
CA TYR A 203 -18.24 7.43 19.51
C TYR A 203 -19.36 8.26 20.15
N ARG A 204 -18.96 9.29 20.88
CA ARG A 204 -19.87 10.30 21.41
C ARG A 204 -20.09 11.35 20.34
N ASN A 205 -21.34 11.49 19.87
CA ASN A 205 -21.68 12.47 18.84
C ASN A 205 -21.83 13.86 19.47
N HIS A 206 -20.82 14.71 19.31
CA HIS A 206 -20.83 16.08 19.83
C HIS A 206 -21.65 17.05 18.97
N ASP A 207 -22.05 16.66 17.78
CA ASP A 207 -22.85 17.47 16.86
C ASP A 207 -24.36 17.32 17.12
N LYS A 208 -24.75 16.31 17.91
CA LYS A 208 -26.12 16.01 18.24
C LYS A 208 -26.32 16.10 19.75
N LYS A 209 -27.29 16.90 20.21
CA LYS A 209 -27.75 16.93 21.58
C LYS A 209 -29.12 16.29 21.69
N GLU A 210 -29.30 15.41 22.63
CA GLU A 210 -30.59 14.83 23.00
C GLU A 210 -31.03 15.39 24.33
N ASN A 211 -32.32 15.72 24.42
CA ASN A 211 -32.94 16.29 25.62
C ASN A 211 -33.46 15.17 26.53
N ILE A 212 -33.29 15.36 27.82
CA ILE A 212 -33.97 14.57 28.85
C ILE A 212 -35.15 15.39 29.34
N TYR A 213 -36.32 14.79 29.34
CA TYR A 213 -37.58 15.44 29.72
C TYR A 213 -38.06 14.89 31.07
N ASP A 214 -38.71 15.75 31.84
CA ASP A 214 -39.49 15.33 33.02
C ASP A 214 -40.89 14.79 32.63
N GLU A 215 -41.72 14.44 33.65
CA GLU A 215 -43.08 13.93 33.43
C GLU A 215 -44.00 14.99 32.77
N ASP A 216 -43.67 16.27 32.93
CA ASP A 216 -44.40 17.40 32.36
C ASP A 216 -43.84 17.86 31.00
N MET A 217 -42.96 17.06 30.36
CA MET A 217 -42.28 17.33 29.08
C MET A 217 -41.40 18.57 29.08
N ASN A 218 -40.94 19.05 30.25
CA ASN A 218 -39.90 20.10 30.32
C ASN A 218 -38.52 19.49 30.19
N ILE A 219 -37.61 20.19 29.50
CA ILE A 219 -36.23 19.77 29.34
C ILE A 219 -35.50 19.97 30.68
N ILE A 220 -35.08 18.90 31.33
CA ILE A 220 -34.30 18.93 32.59
C ILE A 220 -32.82 18.81 32.40
N ASP A 221 -32.36 18.16 31.31
CA ASP A 221 -30.95 18.00 31.01
C ASP A 221 -30.72 17.71 29.52
N GLN A 222 -29.46 17.80 29.08
CA GLN A 222 -29.07 17.49 27.72
C GLN A 222 -27.80 16.65 27.72
N TYR A 223 -27.73 15.64 26.86
CA TYR A 223 -26.54 14.82 26.72
C TYR A 223 -26.16 14.60 25.26
N TYR A 224 -24.90 14.24 25.05
CA TYR A 224 -24.39 13.82 23.74
C TYR A 224 -24.53 12.31 23.59
N PRO A 225 -25.31 11.81 22.63
CA PRO A 225 -25.55 10.39 22.47
C PRO A 225 -24.29 9.63 22.05
N ILE A 226 -24.23 8.37 22.48
CA ILE A 226 -23.23 7.42 22.00
C ILE A 226 -23.81 6.71 20.76
N GLU A 227 -23.18 6.96 19.64
CA GLU A 227 -23.56 6.36 18.36
C GLU A 227 -22.51 5.37 17.86
N ARG A 228 -22.87 4.56 16.88
CA ARG A 228 -21.93 3.70 16.16
C ARG A 228 -21.59 4.31 14.82
N ASN A 229 -20.33 4.17 14.41
CA ASN A 229 -19.94 4.46 13.05
C ASN A 229 -20.70 3.53 12.10
N ARG A 230 -21.41 4.10 11.12
CA ARG A 230 -22.24 3.37 10.15
C ARG A 230 -21.59 3.31 8.76
N SER A 231 -20.53 4.07 8.56
CA SER A 231 -19.82 4.17 7.28
C SER A 231 -18.32 4.08 7.49
N GLY A 232 -17.76 2.92 7.32
CA GLY A 232 -16.34 2.70 7.52
C GLY A 232 -15.92 1.27 7.23
N ALA A 233 -16.87 0.42 6.86
CA ALA A 233 -16.58 -0.96 6.54
C ALA A 233 -15.75 -1.06 5.26
N PHE A 234 -14.78 -1.98 5.27
CA PHE A 234 -13.94 -2.22 4.12
C PHE A 234 -13.60 -3.70 3.95
N LYS A 235 -13.30 -4.07 2.70
CA LYS A 235 -12.73 -5.35 2.30
C LYS A 235 -11.75 -5.09 1.18
N ASP A 236 -10.48 -5.32 1.44
CA ASP A 236 -9.39 -5.09 0.51
C ASP A 236 -8.66 -6.40 0.24
N PHE A 237 -8.48 -6.72 -1.02
CA PHE A 237 -7.70 -7.85 -1.48
C PHE A 237 -6.62 -7.35 -2.44
N HIS A 238 -5.38 -7.70 -2.16
CA HIS A 238 -4.24 -7.39 -3.00
C HIS A 238 -3.48 -8.67 -3.33
N PHE A 239 -3.08 -8.77 -4.57
CA PHE A 239 -2.25 -9.86 -5.08
C PHE A 239 -1.08 -9.26 -5.86
N LEU A 240 0.14 -9.60 -5.48
CA LEU A 240 1.36 -9.19 -6.17
C LEU A 240 2.14 -10.41 -6.60
N GLN A 241 2.40 -10.52 -7.89
CA GLN A 241 3.29 -11.51 -8.48
C GLN A 241 4.54 -10.83 -9.00
N GLU A 242 5.68 -11.34 -8.61
CA GLU A 242 6.99 -10.91 -9.06
C GLU A 242 7.73 -12.10 -9.66
N ALA A 243 8.39 -11.88 -10.77
CA ALA A 243 9.25 -12.87 -11.40
C ALA A 243 10.45 -12.18 -12.02
N TYR A 244 11.65 -12.66 -11.73
CA TYR A 244 12.89 -12.17 -12.27
C TYR A 244 13.69 -13.32 -12.87
N TYR A 245 14.30 -13.06 -14.01
CA TYR A 245 15.12 -14.03 -14.70
C TYR A 245 16.46 -13.43 -15.09
N ASP A 246 17.53 -14.02 -14.60
CA ASP A 246 18.91 -13.66 -14.96
C ASP A 246 19.35 -14.48 -16.17
N ILE A 247 19.41 -13.87 -17.36
CA ILE A 247 19.85 -14.53 -18.61
C ILE A 247 21.32 -14.88 -18.48
N LYS A 248 22.11 -13.91 -18.05
CA LYS A 248 23.54 -14.01 -17.77
C LYS A 248 23.92 -12.97 -16.73
N LYS A 249 25.15 -13.02 -16.23
CA LYS A 249 25.66 -12.02 -15.29
C LYS A 249 25.53 -10.61 -15.87
N GLY A 250 24.73 -9.77 -15.20
CA GLY A 250 24.44 -8.39 -15.62
C GLY A 250 23.20 -8.21 -16.50
N ASP A 251 22.56 -9.28 -17.02
CA ASP A 251 21.33 -9.19 -17.79
C ASP A 251 20.15 -9.78 -17.01
N ARG A 252 19.21 -8.93 -16.65
CA ARG A 252 18.02 -9.35 -15.90
C ARG A 252 16.72 -8.89 -16.57
N PHE A 253 15.79 -9.82 -16.71
CA PHE A 253 14.39 -9.52 -16.96
C PHE A 253 13.59 -9.55 -15.69
N GLY A 254 12.67 -8.59 -15.52
CA GLY A 254 11.73 -8.52 -14.42
C GLY A 254 10.30 -8.37 -14.92
N PHE A 255 9.37 -9.06 -14.26
CA PHE A 255 7.94 -8.91 -14.44
C PHE A 255 7.27 -8.78 -13.08
N ASN A 256 6.51 -7.70 -12.89
CA ASN A 256 5.76 -7.44 -11.67
C ASN A 256 4.31 -7.15 -12.05
N ALA A 257 3.37 -7.83 -11.41
CA ALA A 257 1.95 -7.63 -11.61
C ALA A 257 1.23 -7.50 -10.26
N TRP A 258 0.55 -6.37 -10.05
CA TRP A 258 -0.18 -6.06 -8.83
C TRP A 258 -1.66 -5.88 -9.15
N TYR A 259 -2.48 -6.77 -8.60
CA TYR A 259 -3.93 -6.71 -8.67
C TYR A 259 -4.51 -6.22 -7.34
N ILE A 260 -5.48 -5.32 -7.41
CA ILE A 260 -6.19 -4.73 -6.29
C ILE A 260 -7.69 -4.92 -6.52
N ASN A 261 -8.37 -5.46 -5.52
CA ASN A 261 -9.83 -5.46 -5.42
C ASN A 261 -10.21 -4.85 -4.07
N SER A 262 -10.83 -3.69 -4.10
CA SER A 262 -11.21 -2.95 -2.90
C SER A 262 -12.71 -2.62 -2.92
N ASN A 263 -13.35 -2.80 -1.77
CA ASN A 263 -14.72 -2.42 -1.54
C ASN A 263 -14.80 -1.72 -0.19
N ARG A 264 -15.02 -0.40 -0.21
CA ARG A 264 -14.95 0.47 0.96
C ARG A 264 -16.19 1.33 1.07
N GLU A 265 -16.67 1.50 2.27
CA GLU A 265 -17.64 2.54 2.60
C GLU A 265 -16.89 3.86 2.78
N LEU A 266 -17.43 4.92 2.18
CA LEU A 266 -16.88 6.26 2.33
C LEU A 266 -17.48 6.92 3.55
N ALA A 267 -16.64 7.54 4.37
CA ALA A 267 -17.09 8.26 5.55
C ALA A 267 -18.12 9.33 5.18
N MET A 268 -19.21 9.39 5.93
CA MET A 268 -20.25 10.39 5.81
C MET A 268 -20.16 11.35 6.98
N LEU A 269 -20.64 12.57 6.79
CA LEU A 269 -20.79 13.50 7.90
C LEU A 269 -21.91 13.03 8.82
N THR A 270 -21.76 13.27 10.12
CA THR A 270 -22.74 12.85 11.14
C THR A 270 -24.13 13.45 10.92
N VAL A 271 -24.19 14.63 10.32
CA VAL A 271 -25.45 15.29 9.93
C VAL A 271 -26.20 14.55 8.81
N ASP A 272 -25.49 13.75 8.00
CA ASP A 272 -26.10 13.00 6.89
C ASP A 272 -26.74 11.68 7.35
N TYR A 273 -26.61 11.31 8.64
CA TYR A 273 -27.23 10.11 9.20
C TYR A 273 -28.71 10.27 9.58
N GLY A 274 -29.29 11.44 9.36
CA GLY A 274 -30.60 11.84 9.91
C GLY A 274 -31.82 11.39 9.14
N ASP A 275 -31.73 10.97 7.89
CA ASP A 275 -32.88 10.58 7.09
C ASP A 275 -32.80 9.11 6.65
N GLU A 276 -33.96 8.45 6.64
CA GLU A 276 -34.20 7.02 6.38
C GLU A 276 -33.75 6.51 4.99
N THR A 277 -33.11 7.32 4.20
CA THR A 277 -32.50 6.90 2.96
C THR A 277 -31.13 6.29 3.24
N GLU A 278 -31.06 4.97 3.28
CA GLU A 278 -29.81 4.20 3.23
C GLU A 278 -29.02 4.55 1.95
N PHE A 279 -28.32 5.66 1.98
CA PHE A 279 -27.34 5.96 0.93
C PHE A 279 -26.11 5.09 1.19
N GLU A 280 -26.00 3.99 0.47
CA GLU A 280 -24.73 3.27 0.38
C GLU A 280 -23.68 4.15 -0.28
N ASN A 281 -22.96 4.93 0.51
CA ASN A 281 -21.79 5.67 0.03
C ASN A 281 -20.59 4.74 -0.03
N ARG A 282 -20.51 3.95 -1.11
CA ARG A 282 -19.52 2.86 -1.24
C ARG A 282 -18.68 3.05 -2.49
N GLN A 283 -17.38 2.82 -2.38
CA GLN A 283 -16.45 2.80 -3.49
C GLN A 283 -15.96 1.37 -3.75
N ARG A 284 -16.11 0.93 -4.98
CA ARG A 284 -15.51 -0.34 -5.45
C ARG A 284 -14.43 -0.02 -6.47
N GLU A 285 -13.26 -0.63 -6.29
CA GLU A 285 -12.13 -0.44 -7.18
C GLU A 285 -11.52 -1.77 -7.57
N ASN A 286 -11.29 -1.96 -8.86
CA ASN A 286 -10.49 -3.05 -9.42
C ASN A 286 -9.36 -2.42 -10.22
N THR A 287 -8.13 -2.68 -9.81
CA THR A 287 -6.94 -2.12 -10.48
C THR A 287 -5.95 -3.24 -10.76
N LEU A 288 -5.45 -3.28 -11.98
CA LEU A 288 -4.31 -4.10 -12.38
C LEU A 288 -3.18 -3.17 -12.80
N ARG A 289 -2.02 -3.34 -12.18
CA ARG A 289 -0.76 -2.67 -12.51
C ARG A 289 0.24 -3.73 -12.92
N SER A 290 0.93 -3.54 -14.02
CA SER A 290 2.02 -4.44 -14.41
C SER A 290 3.20 -3.66 -14.94
N VAL A 291 4.40 -4.12 -14.60
CA VAL A 291 5.67 -3.56 -15.06
C VAL A 291 6.54 -4.69 -15.58
N MET A 292 7.05 -4.52 -16.77
CA MET A 292 8.12 -5.32 -17.34
C MET A 292 9.39 -4.48 -17.33
N SER A 293 10.49 -5.07 -16.95
CA SER A 293 11.79 -4.42 -16.94
C SER A 293 12.85 -5.32 -17.59
N TRP A 294 13.77 -4.71 -18.26
CA TRP A 294 15.00 -5.33 -18.69
C TRP A 294 16.15 -4.42 -18.28
N ASP A 295 17.11 -4.96 -17.55
CA ASP A 295 18.29 -4.26 -17.09
C ASP A 295 19.52 -5.00 -17.60
N HIS A 296 20.45 -4.27 -18.22
CA HIS A 296 21.78 -4.73 -18.61
C HIS A 296 22.84 -3.88 -17.91
N VAL A 297 23.67 -4.52 -17.11
CA VAL A 297 24.77 -3.88 -16.37
C VAL A 297 26.09 -4.45 -16.84
N LYS A 298 26.98 -3.60 -17.31
CA LYS A 298 28.35 -3.90 -17.66
C LYS A 298 29.26 -2.91 -16.92
N GLU A 299 30.52 -3.25 -16.71
CA GLU A 299 31.50 -2.57 -15.84
C GLU A 299 31.31 -1.05 -15.72
N ASP A 300 31.15 -0.32 -16.84
CA ASP A 300 31.10 1.15 -16.87
C ASP A 300 29.77 1.74 -17.31
N TRP A 301 28.77 0.91 -17.60
CA TRP A 301 27.49 1.43 -18.07
C TRP A 301 26.30 0.52 -17.69
N LYS A 302 25.15 1.15 -17.47
CA LYS A 302 23.89 0.49 -17.21
C LYS A 302 22.85 0.95 -18.23
N VAL A 303 22.24 0.01 -18.93
CA VAL A 303 21.09 0.25 -19.81
C VAL A 303 19.89 -0.50 -19.27
N GLY A 304 18.73 0.14 -19.30
CA GLY A 304 17.50 -0.51 -18.90
C GLY A 304 16.31 -0.03 -19.71
N ALA A 305 15.36 -0.91 -19.94
CA ALA A 305 14.08 -0.60 -20.55
C ALA A 305 12.97 -1.05 -19.62
N LYS A 306 11.92 -0.20 -19.47
CA LYS A 306 10.75 -0.51 -18.66
C LYS A 306 9.48 -0.22 -19.45
N ALA A 307 8.51 -1.13 -19.37
CA ALA A 307 7.18 -0.95 -19.94
C ALA A 307 6.15 -1.18 -18.82
N GLY A 308 5.19 -0.27 -18.68
CA GLY A 308 4.17 -0.36 -17.64
C GLY A 308 2.75 -0.29 -18.21
N TYR A 309 1.83 -1.04 -17.59
CA TYR A 309 0.42 -1.04 -17.94
C TYR A 309 -0.42 -0.87 -16.68
N ILE A 310 -1.39 0.04 -16.72
CA ILE A 310 -2.35 0.25 -15.65
C ILE A 310 -3.76 0.19 -16.22
N HIS A 311 -4.59 -0.64 -15.59
CA HIS A 311 -6.02 -0.68 -15.85
C HIS A 311 -6.77 -0.53 -14.54
N THR A 312 -7.58 0.54 -14.42
CA THR A 312 -8.38 0.82 -13.23
C THR A 312 -9.85 0.93 -13.61
N LYS A 313 -10.69 0.19 -12.88
CA LYS A 313 -12.14 0.28 -12.94
C LYS A 313 -12.65 0.67 -11.57
N ARG A 314 -13.20 1.88 -11.46
CA ARG A 314 -13.75 2.42 -10.21
C ARG A 314 -15.25 2.69 -10.39
N HIS A 315 -16.04 2.19 -9.44
CA HIS A 315 -17.47 2.42 -9.38
C HIS A 315 -17.79 3.12 -8.06
N PRO A 316 -18.08 4.42 -8.08
CA PRO A 316 -18.69 5.09 -6.94
C PRO A 316 -20.16 4.71 -6.88
N SER A 317 -20.71 4.44 -5.71
CA SER A 317 -22.10 4.04 -5.54
C SER A 317 -23.05 5.17 -5.17
N ARG A 318 -22.65 6.42 -5.31
CA ARG A 318 -23.63 7.52 -5.31
C ARG A 318 -24.07 7.77 -6.74
N ALA A 319 -25.37 7.70 -7.01
CA ALA A 319 -26.01 7.79 -8.30
C ALA A 319 -25.50 8.98 -9.14
N THR A 320 -24.50 8.75 -9.92
CA THR A 320 -24.30 9.32 -11.26
C THR A 320 -23.22 8.49 -11.92
N ILE A 321 -23.65 7.65 -12.82
CA ILE A 321 -22.81 6.71 -13.54
C ILE A 321 -21.91 7.47 -14.49
N VAL A 322 -20.61 7.48 -14.20
CA VAL A 322 -19.60 7.69 -15.24
C VAL A 322 -18.57 6.58 -15.13
N SER A 323 -18.83 5.49 -15.82
CA SER A 323 -17.82 4.48 -16.08
C SER A 323 -16.80 5.05 -17.06
N ARG A 324 -15.60 5.39 -16.62
CA ARG A 324 -14.47 5.70 -17.50
C ARG A 324 -13.43 4.61 -17.41
N ARG A 325 -13.16 3.97 -18.53
CA ARG A 325 -11.97 3.15 -18.72
C ARG A 325 -10.82 4.09 -19.06
N SER A 326 -9.79 4.09 -18.24
CA SER A 326 -8.53 4.74 -18.60
C SER A 326 -7.52 3.67 -18.99
N THR A 327 -7.15 3.66 -20.24
CA THR A 327 -6.02 2.87 -20.75
C THR A 327 -4.83 3.81 -20.82
N THR A 328 -3.75 3.51 -20.11
CA THR A 328 -2.62 4.43 -19.99
C THR A 328 -1.36 3.86 -20.60
N CYS A 329 -0.72 4.73 -21.31
CA CYS A 329 0.55 4.79 -22.00
C CYS A 329 1.67 3.86 -21.55
N ILE A 330 2.32 3.32 -22.57
CA ILE A 330 3.65 2.74 -22.53
C ILE A 330 4.66 3.89 -22.48
N SER A 331 5.44 3.97 -21.41
CA SER A 331 6.62 4.83 -21.37
C SER A 331 7.87 3.98 -21.56
N CYS A 332 8.57 4.15 -22.66
CA CYS A 332 9.93 3.64 -22.81
C CYS A 332 10.91 4.68 -22.29
N GLN A 333 11.69 4.35 -21.28
CA GLN A 333 12.84 5.16 -20.86
C GLN A 333 14.13 4.46 -21.31
N ALA A 334 14.85 5.11 -22.19
CA ALA A 334 16.23 4.74 -22.52
C ALA A 334 17.15 5.42 -21.51
N ALA A 335 18.05 4.68 -20.87
CA ALA A 335 19.01 5.22 -19.93
C ALA A 335 20.21 5.81 -20.68
N ILE A 336 20.69 6.94 -20.19
CA ILE A 336 21.88 7.65 -20.66
C ILE A 336 23.09 7.08 -19.92
N PRO A 337 24.26 6.97 -20.55
CA PRO A 337 25.48 6.48 -19.92
C PRO A 337 25.91 7.40 -18.75
N THR A 338 26.43 6.81 -17.70
CA THR A 338 27.06 7.48 -16.53
C THR A 338 28.40 8.06 -16.89
#